data_2538114b7e4693c2a571ca4094746200
#
_entry.id   2538114b7e4693c2a571ca4094746200
#
_cell.length_a   1.000
_cell.length_b   1.000
_cell.length_c   1.000
_cell.angle_alpha   90.00
_cell.angle_beta   90.00
_cell.angle_gamma   90.00
#
_symmetry.space_group_name_H-M   'P 1'
#
loop_
_entity.id
_entity.type
_entity.pdbx_description
1 polymer ?
#
loop_
_entity_poly.entity_id
_entity_poly.type
_entity_poly.pdbx_seq_one_letter_code
_entity_poly.pdbx_strand_id
1 'polypeptide(L)'
;MSNITRRSFLQKGTAAAAALTIVPSAVLGKTHGHIAPTDKLNIAGVGIGGMGNANLKNMETTENIVALCDIDWKYSKPVFDRHPQAKKYWDYRKMYDEMGKSIDAVLVATADHTHAMITADAMTLGKHVYTQKPLTHSVYESRLLTNLAKKYDVATQMGNQGSSLAEGVDLICEWIWNGEIGEVTKVECATNRPIWPQGLNAPEKVDKIPSTLNWDLFTGPAKLRPFNKTYHPWNWRGWWDYGTGALGDMACHILHPVFKGLTLG
;
A
#
# COMPACT_ATOMS: atom_id res chain seq x y z
N MET A 1 48.75 12.03 44.93
CA MET A 1 48.55 11.34 43.64
C MET A 1 48.52 9.85 43.91
N SER A 2 47.36 9.21 43.83
CA SER A 2 47.23 7.77 44.11
C SER A 2 47.75 6.98 42.92
N ASN A 3 48.80 6.18 43.13
CA ASN A 3 49.35 5.29 42.12
C ASN A 3 48.32 4.21 41.75
N ILE A 4 47.77 4.34 40.56
CA ILE A 4 46.94 3.29 39.99
C ILE A 4 47.85 2.13 39.58
N THR A 5 47.77 1.00 40.28
CA THR A 5 48.52 -0.21 39.93
C THR A 5 47.87 -0.90 38.71
N ARG A 6 48.70 -1.63 37.90
CA ARG A 6 48.23 -2.42 36.77
C ARG A 6 47.08 -3.34 37.16
N ARG A 7 47.10 -3.90 38.35
CA ARG A 7 46.04 -4.79 38.87
C ARG A 7 44.73 -4.05 39.13
N SER A 8 44.78 -2.82 39.70
CA SER A 8 43.59 -2.00 39.92
C SER A 8 43.01 -1.43 38.61
N PHE A 9 43.86 -1.20 37.61
CA PHE A 9 43.41 -0.82 36.26
C PHE A 9 42.66 -1.97 35.58
N LEU A 10 43.20 -3.19 35.62
CA LEU A 10 42.56 -4.37 35.04
C LEU A 10 41.27 -4.72 35.77
N GLN A 11 41.21 -4.60 37.10
CA GLN A 11 39.97 -4.83 37.87
C GLN A 11 38.88 -3.79 37.57
N LYS A 12 39.26 -2.52 37.35
CA LYS A 12 38.33 -1.47 36.92
C LYS A 12 37.94 -1.60 35.47
N GLY A 13 38.84 -2.07 34.60
CA GLY A 13 38.59 -2.36 33.21
C GLY A 13 37.62 -3.54 33.00
N THR A 14 37.76 -4.60 33.81
CA THR A 14 36.83 -5.74 33.78
C THR A 14 35.45 -5.38 34.33
N ALA A 15 35.37 -4.51 35.35
CA ALA A 15 34.05 -4.00 35.85
C ALA A 15 33.40 -3.05 34.84
N ALA A 16 34.15 -2.27 34.07
CA ALA A 16 33.62 -1.44 33.00
C ALA A 16 33.21 -2.27 31.75
N ALA A 17 33.91 -3.39 31.47
CA ALA A 17 33.55 -4.32 30.40
C ALA A 17 32.28 -5.15 30.75
N ALA A 18 32.02 -5.41 32.05
CA ALA A 18 30.81 -6.05 32.51
C ALA A 18 29.57 -5.13 32.45
N ALA A 19 29.80 -3.81 32.29
CA ALA A 19 28.73 -2.84 32.01
C ALA A 19 28.42 -2.70 30.52
N LEU A 20 29.08 -3.44 29.65
CA LEU A 20 28.65 -3.63 28.28
C LEU A 20 27.32 -4.40 28.32
N THR A 21 26.25 -3.69 28.18
CA THR A 21 24.92 -4.22 28.09
C THR A 21 24.94 -5.32 27.04
N ILE A 22 24.71 -6.58 27.44
CA ILE A 22 24.44 -7.66 26.50
C ILE A 22 23.11 -7.29 25.84
N VAL A 23 23.17 -6.67 24.69
CA VAL A 23 21.99 -6.39 23.88
C VAL A 23 21.51 -7.74 23.37
N PRO A 24 20.30 -8.21 23.71
CA PRO A 24 19.77 -9.46 23.20
C PRO A 24 19.87 -9.51 21.69
N SER A 25 20.22 -10.64 21.10
CA SER A 25 20.31 -10.82 19.64
C SER A 25 19.02 -10.40 18.91
N ALA A 26 17.87 -10.49 19.56
CA ALA A 26 16.57 -9.99 19.07
C ALA A 26 16.56 -8.48 18.84
N VAL A 27 17.44 -7.70 19.51
CA VAL A 27 17.58 -6.25 19.32
C VAL A 27 18.61 -5.93 18.23
N LEU A 28 19.55 -6.83 17.97
CA LEU A 28 20.61 -6.66 16.95
C LEU A 28 20.21 -7.10 15.54
N GLY A 29 19.00 -7.65 15.36
CA GLY A 29 18.30 -7.80 14.08
C GLY A 29 18.92 -8.67 12.99
N LYS A 30 20.18 -9.06 13.06
CA LYS A 30 20.87 -9.69 11.91
C LYS A 30 21.10 -11.20 12.00
N THR A 31 20.72 -11.84 13.11
CA THR A 31 20.87 -13.29 13.27
C THR A 31 19.51 -13.94 13.46
N HIS A 32 19.19 -14.94 12.63
CA HIS A 32 17.98 -15.77 12.69
C HIS A 32 16.68 -15.10 12.17
N GLY A 33 16.72 -14.17 11.22
CA GLY A 33 15.53 -13.63 10.58
C GLY A 33 14.71 -12.66 11.45
N HIS A 34 15.26 -12.19 12.57
CA HIS A 34 14.67 -11.13 13.38
C HIS A 34 15.08 -9.76 12.86
N ILE A 35 14.09 -8.90 12.58
CA ILE A 35 14.30 -7.49 12.30
C ILE A 35 14.37 -6.78 13.65
N ALA A 36 15.42 -6.00 13.90
CA ALA A 36 15.49 -5.18 15.13
C ALA A 36 14.29 -4.20 15.16
N PRO A 37 13.73 -3.90 16.33
CA PRO A 37 12.63 -2.93 16.44
C PRO A 37 12.95 -1.57 15.80
N THR A 38 14.22 -1.17 15.80
CA THR A 38 14.72 0.06 15.17
C THR A 38 14.81 -0.01 13.64
N ASP A 39 14.84 -1.21 13.07
CA ASP A 39 14.96 -1.45 11.64
C ASP A 39 13.60 -1.62 10.96
N LYS A 40 12.51 -1.66 11.74
CA LYS A 40 11.16 -1.73 11.23
C LYS A 40 10.72 -0.39 10.67
N LEU A 41 10.06 -0.43 9.51
CA LEU A 41 9.44 0.76 8.95
C LEU A 41 8.15 1.12 9.69
N ASN A 42 7.91 2.40 9.83
CA ASN A 42 6.66 2.95 10.34
C ASN A 42 5.69 3.17 9.17
N ILE A 43 4.71 2.31 9.06
CA ILE A 43 3.74 2.29 7.96
C ILE A 43 2.48 3.06 8.34
N ALA A 44 2.03 3.93 7.45
CA ALA A 44 0.69 4.49 7.47
C ALA A 44 -0.19 3.82 6.42
N GLY A 45 -1.43 3.49 6.77
CA GLY A 45 -2.42 2.93 5.84
C GLY A 45 -3.51 3.94 5.49
N VAL A 46 -3.81 4.11 4.21
CA VAL A 46 -4.92 4.93 3.69
C VAL A 46 -5.84 4.05 2.85
N GLY A 47 -7.13 3.98 3.22
CA GLY A 47 -8.08 3.03 2.65
C GLY A 47 -7.84 1.62 3.22
N ILE A 48 -8.11 1.46 4.50
CA ILE A 48 -7.71 0.26 5.27
C ILE A 48 -8.79 -0.82 5.35
N GLY A 49 -9.92 -0.60 4.70
CA GLY A 49 -10.93 -1.65 4.49
C GLY A 49 -10.52 -2.61 3.36
N GLY A 50 -11.31 -3.63 3.07
CA GLY A 50 -11.12 -4.51 1.92
C GLY A 50 -9.68 -4.98 1.68
N MET A 51 -9.11 -4.63 0.53
CA MET A 51 -7.74 -4.99 0.15
C MET A 51 -6.69 -4.32 1.05
N GLY A 52 -6.93 -3.11 1.52
CA GLY A 52 -6.03 -2.45 2.48
C GLY A 52 -5.87 -3.25 3.77
N ASN A 53 -6.96 -3.86 4.27
CA ASN A 53 -6.89 -4.77 5.41
C ASN A 53 -6.02 -6.00 5.12
N ALA A 54 -6.17 -6.61 3.94
CA ALA A 54 -5.35 -7.76 3.54
C ALA A 54 -3.87 -7.39 3.43
N ASN A 55 -3.55 -6.24 2.85
CA ASN A 55 -2.17 -5.75 2.76
C ASN A 55 -1.57 -5.46 4.14
N LEU A 56 -2.31 -4.79 5.02
CA LEU A 56 -1.84 -4.50 6.38
C LEU A 56 -1.56 -5.78 7.18
N LYS A 57 -2.37 -6.84 7.02
CA LYS A 57 -2.10 -8.14 7.66
C LYS A 57 -0.75 -8.74 7.29
N ASN A 58 -0.28 -8.50 6.08
CA ASN A 58 1.05 -8.95 5.66
C ASN A 58 2.14 -8.04 6.23
N MET A 59 1.95 -6.71 6.16
CA MET A 59 2.94 -5.74 6.62
C MET A 59 3.12 -5.75 8.14
N GLU A 60 2.06 -5.94 8.92
CA GLU A 60 2.12 -5.96 10.41
C GLU A 60 2.97 -7.10 10.97
N THR A 61 3.32 -8.09 10.17
CA THR A 61 4.18 -9.20 10.59
C THR A 61 5.64 -8.78 10.71
N THR A 62 6.06 -7.79 9.95
CA THR A 62 7.44 -7.32 9.87
C THR A 62 7.62 -5.87 10.27
N GLU A 63 6.60 -5.01 10.09
CA GLU A 63 6.69 -3.57 10.22
C GLU A 63 5.77 -3.02 11.33
N ASN A 64 5.95 -1.75 11.68
CA ASN A 64 5.10 -1.04 12.63
C ASN A 64 3.94 -0.36 11.89
N ILE A 65 2.71 -0.56 12.33
CA ILE A 65 1.56 0.19 11.83
C ILE A 65 1.30 1.36 12.78
N VAL A 66 1.62 2.59 12.34
CA VAL A 66 1.62 3.78 13.22
C VAL A 66 0.45 4.71 12.99
N ALA A 67 -0.14 4.72 11.80
CA ALA A 67 -1.28 5.56 11.47
C ALA A 67 -2.23 4.87 10.49
N LEU A 68 -3.52 5.12 10.66
CA LEU A 68 -4.59 4.52 9.87
C LEU A 68 -5.60 5.60 9.47
N CYS A 69 -5.89 5.68 8.17
CA CYS A 69 -6.83 6.62 7.60
C CYS A 69 -7.88 5.91 6.76
N ASP A 70 -9.15 6.18 7.02
CA ASP A 70 -10.25 5.68 6.22
C ASP A 70 -11.46 6.61 6.30
N ILE A 71 -12.19 6.72 5.21
CA ILE A 71 -13.40 7.55 5.09
C ILE A 71 -14.66 6.83 5.61
N ASP A 72 -14.61 5.51 5.84
CA ASP A 72 -15.70 4.74 6.44
C ASP A 72 -15.21 3.97 7.68
N TRP A 73 -15.42 4.57 8.83
CA TRP A 73 -14.98 4.01 10.12
C TRP A 73 -15.75 2.76 10.53
N LYS A 74 -16.95 2.55 10.03
CA LYS A 74 -17.68 1.30 10.25
C LYS A 74 -17.09 0.16 9.45
N TYR A 75 -16.81 0.40 8.18
CA TYR A 75 -16.21 -0.60 7.28
C TYR A 75 -14.80 -0.98 7.72
N SER A 76 -14.03 -0.01 8.17
CA SER A 76 -12.64 -0.19 8.61
C SER A 76 -12.47 -0.52 10.09
N LYS A 77 -13.58 -0.62 10.85
CA LYS A 77 -13.53 -0.90 12.29
C LYS A 77 -12.66 -2.10 12.68
N PRO A 78 -12.70 -3.26 12.00
CA PRO A 78 -11.87 -4.40 12.37
C PRO A 78 -10.35 -4.12 12.31
N VAL A 79 -9.93 -3.21 11.42
CA VAL A 79 -8.51 -2.82 11.31
C VAL A 79 -8.15 -1.85 12.43
N PHE A 80 -9.00 -0.89 12.72
CA PHE A 80 -8.81 0.02 13.86
C PHE A 80 -8.73 -0.71 15.20
N ASP A 81 -9.54 -1.77 15.38
CA ASP A 81 -9.53 -2.56 16.61
C ASP A 81 -8.27 -3.43 16.71
N ARG A 82 -7.73 -3.90 15.58
CA ARG A 82 -6.49 -4.69 15.54
C ARG A 82 -5.25 -3.85 15.84
N HIS A 83 -5.28 -2.55 15.54
CA HIS A 83 -4.18 -1.61 15.77
C HIS A 83 -4.58 -0.48 16.71
N PRO A 84 -4.89 -0.76 17.98
CA PRO A 84 -5.38 0.26 18.92
C PRO A 84 -4.36 1.37 19.21
N GLN A 85 -3.06 1.11 18.99
CA GLN A 85 -1.96 2.05 19.18
C GLN A 85 -1.76 3.00 17.98
N ALA A 86 -2.26 2.64 16.80
CA ALA A 86 -2.14 3.47 15.62
C ALA A 86 -3.08 4.68 15.72
N LYS A 87 -2.60 5.85 15.35
CA LYS A 87 -3.45 7.05 15.29
C LYS A 87 -4.45 6.92 14.14
N LYS A 88 -5.68 7.37 14.38
CA LYS A 88 -6.82 7.22 13.45
C LYS A 88 -7.19 8.55 12.82
N TYR A 89 -7.40 8.55 11.51
CA TYR A 89 -7.71 9.74 10.74
C TYR A 89 -8.86 9.50 9.76
N TRP A 90 -9.66 10.53 9.53
CA TRP A 90 -10.61 10.60 8.42
C TRP A 90 -9.94 11.08 7.14
N ASP A 91 -9.05 12.05 7.27
CA ASP A 91 -8.39 12.76 6.18
C ASP A 91 -6.88 12.48 6.21
N TYR A 92 -6.36 11.90 5.13
CA TYR A 92 -4.95 11.56 5.00
C TYR A 92 -4.05 12.80 5.04
N ARG A 93 -4.53 13.97 4.63
CA ARG A 93 -3.76 15.22 4.67
C ARG A 93 -3.44 15.61 6.11
N LYS A 94 -4.44 15.51 7.00
CA LYS A 94 -4.22 15.71 8.44
C LYS A 94 -3.25 14.68 9.02
N MET A 95 -3.34 13.44 8.57
CA MET A 95 -2.38 12.40 8.96
C MET A 95 -0.96 12.78 8.56
N TYR A 96 -0.76 13.26 7.33
CA TYR A 96 0.56 13.69 6.87
C TYR A 96 1.06 14.92 7.61
N ASP A 97 0.21 15.90 7.87
CA ASP A 97 0.56 17.10 8.61
C ASP A 97 1.03 16.79 10.05
N GLU A 98 0.31 15.90 10.72
CA GLU A 98 0.59 15.57 12.13
C GLU A 98 1.70 14.52 12.31
N MET A 99 1.78 13.56 11.41
CA MET A 99 2.65 12.38 11.56
C MET A 99 3.71 12.22 10.47
N GLY A 100 3.79 13.11 9.51
CA GLY A 100 4.68 12.97 8.37
C GLY A 100 6.14 12.67 8.75
N LYS A 101 6.64 13.21 9.87
CA LYS A 101 8.02 12.96 10.34
C LYS A 101 8.23 11.54 10.90
N SER A 102 7.18 10.87 11.32
CA SER A 102 7.23 9.54 11.94
C SER A 102 6.73 8.41 11.04
N ILE A 103 6.38 8.72 9.79
CA ILE A 103 5.98 7.76 8.77
C ILE A 103 7.14 7.57 7.80
N ASP A 104 7.51 6.32 7.52
CA ASP A 104 8.54 5.96 6.54
C ASP A 104 7.90 5.58 5.21
N ALA A 105 6.80 4.83 5.24
CA ALA A 105 6.12 4.40 4.03
C ALA A 105 4.60 4.44 4.18
N VAL A 106 3.91 4.56 3.05
CA VAL A 106 2.45 4.66 2.98
C VAL A 106 1.87 3.55 2.10
N LEU A 107 0.92 2.81 2.66
CA LEU A 107 0.02 1.94 1.92
C LEU A 107 -1.18 2.77 1.45
N VAL A 108 -1.45 2.78 0.14
CA VAL A 108 -2.64 3.40 -0.46
C VAL A 108 -3.51 2.30 -1.09
N ALA A 109 -4.71 2.11 -0.56
CA ALA A 109 -5.65 1.07 -1.03
C ALA A 109 -7.11 1.58 -1.03
N THR A 110 -7.30 2.80 -1.48
CA THR A 110 -8.58 3.51 -1.59
C THR A 110 -9.34 3.12 -2.86
N ALA A 111 -10.33 3.90 -3.28
CA ALA A 111 -10.92 3.78 -4.60
C ALA A 111 -9.98 4.35 -5.68
N ASP A 112 -10.03 3.82 -6.91
CA ASP A 112 -9.06 4.05 -7.98
C ASP A 112 -8.76 5.54 -8.22
N HIS A 113 -9.80 6.39 -8.23
CA HIS A 113 -9.71 7.82 -8.52
C HIS A 113 -8.93 8.65 -7.49
N THR A 114 -8.68 8.11 -6.30
CA THR A 114 -7.93 8.80 -5.25
C THR A 114 -6.50 8.29 -5.07
N HIS A 115 -6.14 7.20 -5.76
CA HIS A 115 -4.80 6.61 -5.65
C HIS A 115 -3.69 7.63 -5.95
N ALA A 116 -3.79 8.32 -7.09
CA ALA A 116 -2.74 9.21 -7.56
C ALA A 116 -2.47 10.37 -6.61
N MET A 117 -3.51 11.06 -6.14
CA MET A 117 -3.35 12.23 -5.28
C MET A 117 -2.71 11.87 -3.94
N ILE A 118 -3.19 10.79 -3.30
CA ILE A 118 -2.67 10.35 -2.00
C ILE A 118 -1.22 9.90 -2.12
N THR A 119 -0.91 9.16 -3.20
CA THR A 119 0.43 8.67 -3.51
C THR A 119 1.39 9.81 -3.83
N ALA A 120 0.96 10.78 -4.65
CA ALA A 120 1.78 11.95 -5.00
C ALA A 120 2.13 12.78 -3.77
N ASP A 121 1.16 13.03 -2.89
CA ASP A 121 1.38 13.78 -1.65
C ASP A 121 2.38 13.05 -0.75
N ALA A 122 2.27 11.71 -0.59
CA ALA A 122 3.25 10.92 0.15
C ALA A 122 4.66 11.04 -0.44
N MET A 123 4.80 10.90 -1.77
CA MET A 123 6.09 11.02 -2.47
C MET A 123 6.72 12.41 -2.27
N THR A 124 5.91 13.49 -2.34
CA THR A 124 6.42 14.86 -2.13
C THR A 124 6.94 15.10 -0.73
N LEU A 125 6.47 14.31 0.24
CA LEU A 125 6.95 14.28 1.62
C LEU A 125 8.13 13.30 1.83
N GLY A 126 8.68 12.74 0.75
CA GLY A 126 9.79 11.79 0.80
C GLY A 126 9.41 10.41 1.37
N LYS A 127 8.14 10.01 1.28
CA LYS A 127 7.69 8.70 1.78
C LYS A 127 7.73 7.65 0.69
N HIS A 128 8.19 6.45 1.04
CA HIS A 128 8.04 5.28 0.20
C HIS A 128 6.56 4.91 0.08
N VAL A 129 6.15 4.33 -1.05
CA VAL A 129 4.73 4.07 -1.28
C VAL A 129 4.47 2.68 -1.84
N TYR A 130 3.41 2.07 -1.31
CA TYR A 130 2.79 0.89 -1.89
C TYR A 130 1.34 1.27 -2.26
N THR A 131 1.05 1.37 -3.55
CA THR A 131 -0.27 1.78 -4.03
C THR A 131 -0.96 0.62 -4.73
N GLN A 132 -2.22 0.36 -4.37
CA GLN A 132 -3.00 -0.70 -4.99
C GLN A 132 -3.23 -0.48 -6.49
N LYS A 133 -3.53 -1.59 -7.18
CA LYS A 133 -3.94 -1.59 -8.59
C LYS A 133 -5.40 -1.11 -8.74
N PRO A 134 -5.74 -0.52 -9.88
CA PRO A 134 -4.83 0.07 -10.85
C PRO A 134 -4.06 1.22 -10.22
N LEU A 135 -2.83 1.44 -10.66
CA LEU A 135 -1.96 2.44 -10.02
C LEU A 135 -2.63 3.82 -9.93
N THR A 136 -3.35 4.18 -10.98
CA THR A 136 -4.01 5.50 -11.11
C THR A 136 -5.29 5.36 -11.94
N HIS A 137 -6.08 6.43 -11.97
CA HIS A 137 -7.30 6.53 -12.73
C HIS A 137 -7.06 7.00 -14.18
N SER A 138 -5.92 7.62 -14.45
CA SER A 138 -5.54 8.11 -15.78
C SER A 138 -4.07 7.87 -16.11
N VAL A 139 -3.74 7.86 -17.42
CA VAL A 139 -2.35 7.75 -17.90
C VAL A 139 -1.50 8.95 -17.45
N TYR A 140 -2.08 10.15 -17.44
CA TYR A 140 -1.40 11.35 -16.95
C TYR A 140 -0.91 11.18 -15.52
N GLU A 141 -1.75 10.70 -14.65
CA GLU A 141 -1.41 10.44 -13.24
C GLU A 141 -0.27 9.42 -13.10
N SER A 142 -0.29 8.34 -13.89
CA SER A 142 0.79 7.34 -13.87
C SER A 142 2.14 7.95 -14.25
N ARG A 143 2.15 8.79 -15.27
CA ARG A 143 3.36 9.53 -15.69
C ARG A 143 3.82 10.53 -14.63
N LEU A 144 2.87 11.22 -13.99
CA LEU A 144 3.16 12.11 -12.87
C LEU A 144 3.84 11.36 -11.72
N LEU A 145 3.29 10.23 -11.29
CA LEU A 145 3.87 9.43 -10.20
C LEU A 145 5.26 8.91 -10.56
N THR A 146 5.49 8.48 -11.81
CA THR A 146 6.81 8.08 -12.29
C THR A 146 7.85 9.21 -12.15
N ASN A 147 7.47 10.43 -12.51
CA ASN A 147 8.34 11.60 -12.39
C ASN A 147 8.59 11.98 -10.92
N LEU A 148 7.55 11.90 -10.08
CA LEU A 148 7.67 12.19 -8.64
C LEU A 148 8.57 11.16 -7.95
N ALA A 149 8.44 9.86 -8.26
CA ALA A 149 9.29 8.83 -7.69
C ALA A 149 10.78 9.09 -7.97
N LYS A 150 11.11 9.48 -9.21
CA LYS A 150 12.47 9.87 -9.59
C LYS A 150 12.94 11.15 -8.90
N LYS A 151 12.05 12.17 -8.86
CA LYS A 151 12.39 13.48 -8.29
C LYS A 151 12.67 13.43 -6.80
N TYR A 152 11.92 12.63 -6.05
CA TYR A 152 12.00 12.54 -4.59
C TYR A 152 12.79 11.31 -4.12
N ASP A 153 13.34 10.52 -5.05
CA ASP A 153 14.14 9.33 -4.77
C ASP A 153 13.47 8.36 -3.77
N VAL A 154 12.20 8.04 -4.00
CA VAL A 154 11.41 7.17 -3.15
C VAL A 154 11.17 5.80 -3.78
N ALA A 155 11.20 4.75 -2.97
CA ALA A 155 10.82 3.41 -3.40
C ALA A 155 9.31 3.34 -3.62
N THR A 156 8.91 2.69 -4.72
CA THR A 156 7.51 2.55 -5.13
C THR A 156 7.19 1.13 -5.50
N GLN A 157 5.98 0.68 -5.14
CA GLN A 157 5.46 -0.62 -5.54
C GLN A 157 3.97 -0.49 -5.85
N MET A 158 3.55 -1.01 -7.00
CA MET A 158 2.12 -1.22 -7.28
C MET A 158 1.68 -2.58 -6.74
N GLY A 159 0.57 -2.61 -6.01
CA GLY A 159 -0.06 -3.84 -5.58
C GLY A 159 -0.75 -4.55 -6.74
N ASN A 160 -0.39 -5.79 -7.00
CA ASN A 160 -1.02 -6.62 -8.02
C ASN A 160 -1.07 -8.08 -7.58
N GLN A 161 -1.61 -8.32 -6.37
CA GLN A 161 -1.76 -9.65 -5.82
C GLN A 161 -2.58 -10.53 -6.78
N GLY A 162 -2.21 -11.77 -6.92
CA GLY A 162 -2.85 -12.69 -7.88
C GLY A 162 -2.16 -12.74 -9.25
N SER A 163 -1.36 -11.71 -9.62
CA SER A 163 -0.44 -11.80 -10.75
C SER A 163 1.01 -11.93 -10.31
N SER A 164 1.34 -11.38 -9.13
CA SER A 164 2.70 -11.38 -8.60
C SER A 164 2.99 -12.51 -7.62
N LEU A 165 1.96 -13.11 -7.02
CA LEU A 165 2.14 -14.24 -6.09
C LEU A 165 2.27 -15.57 -6.80
N ALA A 166 2.12 -15.59 -8.11
CA ALA A 166 2.04 -16.86 -8.78
C ALA A 166 3.40 -17.15 -9.41
N GLU A 167 4.01 -18.19 -8.92
CA GLU A 167 4.91 -19.02 -9.71
C GLU A 167 4.42 -19.16 -11.16
N GLY A 168 3.09 -19.04 -11.38
CA GLY A 168 2.45 -19.10 -12.68
C GLY A 168 2.83 -18.02 -13.68
N VAL A 169 3.00 -16.75 -13.27
CA VAL A 169 3.42 -15.68 -14.21
C VAL A 169 4.86 -15.91 -14.63
N ASP A 170 5.75 -16.20 -13.69
CA ASP A 170 7.15 -16.44 -13.96
C ASP A 170 7.32 -17.71 -14.83
N LEU A 171 6.59 -18.77 -14.51
CA LEU A 171 6.59 -20.00 -15.30
C LEU A 171 6.08 -19.78 -16.75
N ILE A 172 5.00 -19.01 -16.93
CA ILE A 172 4.53 -18.65 -18.28
C ILE A 172 5.62 -17.87 -19.04
N CYS A 173 6.27 -16.92 -18.38
CA CYS A 173 7.37 -16.18 -19.00
C CYS A 173 8.55 -17.08 -19.38
N GLU A 174 8.93 -18.01 -18.49
CA GLU A 174 9.98 -19.00 -18.77
C GLU A 174 9.65 -19.87 -19.98
N TRP A 175 8.43 -20.37 -20.09
CA TRP A 175 8.00 -21.17 -21.26
C TRP A 175 8.07 -20.37 -22.56
N ILE A 176 7.66 -19.09 -22.53
CA ILE A 176 7.76 -18.20 -23.69
C ILE A 176 9.23 -17.98 -24.06
N TRP A 177 10.08 -17.63 -23.10
CA TRP A 177 11.49 -17.31 -23.32
C TRP A 177 12.33 -18.51 -23.75
N ASN A 178 11.99 -19.70 -23.28
CA ASN A 178 12.65 -20.95 -23.65
C ASN A 178 12.11 -21.54 -24.98
N GLY A 179 11.08 -20.92 -25.57
CA GLY A 179 10.49 -21.39 -26.82
C GLY A 179 9.65 -22.65 -26.72
N GLU A 180 9.20 -23.03 -25.50
CA GLU A 180 8.40 -24.24 -25.26
C GLU A 180 7.08 -24.26 -26.04
N ILE A 181 6.52 -23.06 -26.31
CA ILE A 181 5.28 -22.91 -27.07
C ILE A 181 5.54 -22.38 -28.51
N GLY A 182 6.81 -22.24 -28.90
CA GLY A 182 7.21 -21.66 -30.17
C GLY A 182 7.02 -20.13 -30.21
N GLU A 183 7.00 -19.58 -31.44
CA GLU A 183 6.78 -18.14 -31.64
C GLU A 183 5.33 -17.76 -31.30
N VAL A 184 5.15 -16.78 -30.42
CA VAL A 184 3.83 -16.27 -30.05
C VAL A 184 3.33 -15.31 -31.13
N THR A 185 2.33 -15.73 -31.91
CA THR A 185 1.73 -14.94 -32.99
C THR A 185 0.42 -14.27 -32.57
N LYS A 186 -0.24 -14.76 -31.52
CA LYS A 186 -1.52 -14.23 -31.05
C LYS A 186 -1.66 -14.48 -29.55
N VAL A 187 -2.23 -13.49 -28.84
CA VAL A 187 -2.62 -13.61 -27.45
C VAL A 187 -4.09 -13.25 -27.29
N GLU A 188 -4.83 -14.09 -26.59
CA GLU A 188 -6.22 -13.83 -26.22
C GLU A 188 -6.34 -13.83 -24.70
N CYS A 189 -6.83 -12.71 -24.13
CA CYS A 189 -7.07 -12.56 -22.71
C CYS A 189 -8.54 -12.34 -22.46
N ALA A 190 -9.12 -13.07 -21.52
CA ALA A 190 -10.52 -12.95 -21.15
C ALA A 190 -10.71 -13.00 -19.64
N THR A 191 -11.83 -12.44 -19.18
CA THR A 191 -12.26 -12.50 -17.79
C THR A 191 -13.78 -12.61 -17.71
N ASN A 192 -14.28 -13.26 -16.66
CA ASN A 192 -15.72 -13.28 -16.35
C ASN A 192 -16.17 -12.05 -15.52
N ARG A 193 -15.29 -11.09 -15.31
CA ARG A 193 -15.61 -9.82 -14.67
C ARG A 193 -16.26 -8.87 -15.66
N PRO A 194 -17.10 -7.92 -15.19
CA PRO A 194 -17.32 -7.50 -13.81
C PRO A 194 -18.35 -8.34 -13.05
N ILE A 195 -18.21 -8.36 -11.72
CA ILE A 195 -19.23 -8.90 -10.80
C ILE A 195 -20.01 -7.77 -10.11
N TRP A 196 -19.75 -6.53 -10.46
CA TRP A 196 -20.48 -5.34 -10.05
C TRP A 196 -21.26 -4.76 -11.25
N PRO A 197 -22.36 -4.04 -11.00
CA PRO A 197 -23.13 -3.45 -12.07
C PRO A 197 -22.32 -2.46 -12.89
N GLN A 198 -22.45 -2.52 -14.22
CA GLN A 198 -21.86 -1.57 -15.17
C GLN A 198 -22.92 -1.07 -16.16
N GLY A 199 -22.66 0.07 -16.79
CA GLY A 199 -23.56 0.67 -17.78
C GLY A 199 -24.88 1.17 -17.19
N LEU A 200 -24.93 1.39 -15.88
CA LEU A 200 -26.10 1.94 -15.21
C LEU A 200 -26.12 3.47 -15.30
N ASN A 201 -27.32 4.03 -15.41
CA ASN A 201 -27.53 5.45 -15.17
C ASN A 201 -27.23 5.80 -13.71
N ALA A 202 -26.89 7.08 -13.45
CA ALA A 202 -26.73 7.56 -12.08
C ALA A 202 -28.01 7.28 -11.28
N PRO A 203 -27.91 6.81 -10.02
CA PRO A 203 -29.06 6.58 -9.18
C PRO A 203 -29.88 7.86 -9.01
N GLU A 204 -31.20 7.78 -9.23
CA GLU A 204 -32.12 8.90 -9.01
C GLU A 204 -32.33 9.19 -7.52
N LYS A 205 -32.31 8.11 -6.72
CA LYS A 205 -32.53 8.21 -5.28
C LYS A 205 -31.29 8.75 -4.57
N VAL A 206 -31.52 9.71 -3.68
CA VAL A 206 -30.51 10.19 -2.73
C VAL A 206 -30.69 9.45 -1.40
N ASP A 207 -29.65 8.76 -0.95
CA ASP A 207 -29.67 8.09 0.34
C ASP A 207 -29.03 9.01 1.42
N LYS A 208 -29.41 8.77 2.67
CA LYS A 208 -28.77 9.46 3.81
C LYS A 208 -27.34 8.96 3.98
N ILE A 209 -26.40 9.87 4.05
CA ILE A 209 -25.00 9.55 4.35
C ILE A 209 -24.93 8.98 5.77
N PRO A 210 -24.35 7.76 5.97
CA PRO A 210 -24.11 7.24 7.31
C PRO A 210 -23.18 8.17 8.11
N SER A 211 -23.41 8.31 9.40
CA SER A 211 -22.55 9.12 10.29
C SER A 211 -21.10 8.60 10.38
N THR A 212 -20.87 7.36 9.98
CA THR A 212 -19.56 6.70 9.94
C THR A 212 -18.85 6.82 8.61
N LEU A 213 -19.44 7.53 7.63
CA LEU A 213 -18.90 7.72 6.29
C LEU A 213 -18.71 9.21 5.99
N ASN A 214 -17.53 9.58 5.56
CA ASN A 214 -17.27 10.91 5.00
C ASN A 214 -17.36 10.87 3.48
N TRP A 215 -18.53 11.23 2.95
CA TRP A 215 -18.80 11.16 1.51
C TRP A 215 -18.03 12.19 0.69
N ASP A 216 -17.77 13.37 1.25
CA ASP A 216 -16.97 14.41 0.60
C ASP A 216 -15.53 13.94 0.38
N LEU A 217 -14.90 13.36 1.40
CA LEU A 217 -13.57 12.76 1.27
C LEU A 217 -13.53 11.55 0.32
N PHE A 218 -14.64 10.78 0.24
CA PHE A 218 -14.73 9.70 -0.74
C PHE A 218 -14.73 10.25 -2.16
N THR A 219 -15.54 11.26 -2.45
CA THR A 219 -15.62 11.84 -3.80
C THR A 219 -14.30 12.48 -4.22
N GLY A 220 -13.56 13.07 -3.28
CA GLY A 220 -12.22 13.60 -3.51
C GLY A 220 -12.13 14.49 -4.78
N PRO A 221 -11.29 14.11 -5.77
CA PRO A 221 -11.13 14.87 -7.01
C PRO A 221 -12.29 14.69 -8.00
N ALA A 222 -13.17 13.71 -7.79
CA ALA A 222 -14.30 13.45 -8.68
C ALA A 222 -15.40 14.50 -8.49
N LYS A 223 -16.29 14.59 -9.48
CA LYS A 223 -17.47 15.46 -9.37
C LYS A 223 -18.30 15.07 -8.16
N LEU A 224 -18.59 16.02 -7.28
CA LEU A 224 -19.45 15.80 -6.13
C LEU A 224 -20.86 15.37 -6.61
N ARG A 225 -21.31 14.22 -6.16
CA ARG A 225 -22.63 13.65 -6.42
C ARG A 225 -23.35 13.40 -5.10
N PRO A 226 -24.69 13.44 -5.08
CA PRO A 226 -25.46 12.97 -3.94
C PRO A 226 -25.10 11.52 -3.60
N PHE A 227 -25.04 11.21 -2.31
CA PHE A 227 -24.74 9.85 -1.87
C PHE A 227 -25.85 8.87 -2.25
N ASN A 228 -25.42 7.72 -2.73
CA ASN A 228 -26.26 6.54 -2.87
C ASN A 228 -25.46 5.29 -2.45
N LYS A 229 -26.10 4.40 -1.72
CA LYS A 229 -25.49 3.16 -1.21
C LYS A 229 -24.97 2.21 -2.29
N THR A 230 -25.36 2.41 -3.56
CA THR A 230 -24.82 1.63 -4.68
C THR A 230 -23.39 1.99 -5.03
N TYR A 231 -22.88 3.16 -4.62
CA TYR A 231 -21.50 3.52 -4.90
C TYR A 231 -20.51 2.85 -3.94
N HIS A 232 -20.80 2.87 -2.66
CA HIS A 232 -19.88 2.46 -1.61
C HIS A 232 -20.47 1.31 -0.78
N PRO A 233 -19.66 0.35 -0.28
CA PRO A 233 -18.18 0.34 -0.27
C PRO A 233 -17.52 -0.38 -1.46
N TRP A 234 -18.27 -1.02 -2.36
CA TRP A 234 -17.73 -1.95 -3.35
C TRP A 234 -17.99 -1.54 -4.81
N ASN A 235 -19.23 -1.15 -5.14
CA ASN A 235 -19.67 -1.00 -6.52
C ASN A 235 -19.17 0.26 -7.22
N TRP A 236 -18.47 1.16 -6.52
CA TRP A 236 -17.83 2.34 -7.11
C TRP A 236 -17.00 2.01 -8.36
N ARG A 237 -16.51 0.80 -8.46
CA ARG A 237 -15.73 0.28 -9.62
C ARG A 237 -16.50 0.39 -10.94
N GLY A 238 -17.81 0.32 -10.90
CA GLY A 238 -18.68 0.40 -12.08
C GLY A 238 -18.99 1.82 -12.55
N TRP A 239 -18.57 2.84 -11.79
CA TRP A 239 -18.80 4.25 -12.14
C TRP A 239 -17.49 4.93 -12.55
N TRP A 240 -17.51 5.52 -13.73
CA TRP A 240 -16.34 6.16 -14.31
C TRP A 240 -15.72 7.27 -13.43
N ASP A 241 -16.54 7.93 -12.61
CA ASP A 241 -16.02 8.95 -11.67
C ASP A 241 -15.10 8.38 -10.59
N TYR A 242 -15.23 7.10 -10.25
CA TYR A 242 -14.59 6.49 -9.06
C TYR A 242 -13.71 5.29 -9.38
N GLY A 243 -14.01 4.58 -10.46
CA GLY A 243 -13.34 3.35 -10.85
C GLY A 243 -13.01 3.31 -12.33
N THR A 244 -12.25 2.30 -12.71
CA THR A 244 -11.72 2.11 -14.08
C THR A 244 -12.50 1.03 -14.85
N GLY A 245 -13.62 0.56 -14.30
CA GLY A 245 -14.44 -0.49 -14.88
C GLY A 245 -13.72 -1.85 -14.93
N ALA A 246 -14.30 -2.80 -15.63
CA ALA A 246 -13.76 -4.16 -15.71
C ALA A 246 -12.38 -4.22 -16.37
N LEU A 247 -12.15 -3.39 -17.39
CA LEU A 247 -10.85 -3.37 -18.07
C LEU A 247 -9.73 -2.90 -17.13
N GLY A 248 -9.90 -1.74 -16.49
CA GLY A 248 -8.89 -1.22 -15.58
C GLY A 248 -8.70 -2.10 -14.33
N ASP A 249 -9.77 -2.67 -13.79
CA ASP A 249 -9.70 -3.55 -12.63
C ASP A 249 -8.98 -4.87 -12.93
N MET A 250 -9.20 -5.46 -14.12
CA MET A 250 -8.72 -6.81 -14.46
C MET A 250 -7.48 -6.84 -15.36
N ALA A 251 -7.26 -5.84 -16.20
CA ALA A 251 -6.13 -5.85 -17.14
C ALA A 251 -4.79 -5.98 -16.43
N CYS A 252 -4.61 -5.32 -15.27
CA CYS A 252 -3.38 -5.46 -14.47
C CYS A 252 -3.08 -6.91 -14.08
N HIS A 253 -4.10 -7.77 -13.96
CA HIS A 253 -3.92 -9.18 -13.63
C HIS A 253 -3.69 -10.02 -14.87
N ILE A 254 -4.56 -9.90 -15.89
CA ILE A 254 -4.60 -10.82 -17.03
C ILE A 254 -3.62 -10.47 -18.13
N LEU A 255 -3.21 -9.19 -18.26
CA LEU A 255 -2.22 -8.75 -19.25
C LEU A 255 -0.78 -8.74 -18.70
N HIS A 256 -0.58 -8.85 -17.38
CA HIS A 256 0.76 -8.84 -16.78
C HIS A 256 1.68 -9.93 -17.37
N PRO A 257 1.29 -11.20 -17.46
CA PRO A 257 2.15 -12.22 -18.05
C PRO A 257 2.46 -11.95 -19.52
N VAL A 258 1.52 -11.34 -20.26
CA VAL A 258 1.72 -10.97 -21.66
C VAL A 258 2.79 -9.89 -21.78
N PHE A 259 2.64 -8.79 -21.02
CA PHE A 259 3.60 -7.69 -21.04
C PHE A 259 4.99 -8.16 -20.60
N LYS A 260 5.09 -8.95 -19.54
CA LYS A 260 6.36 -9.46 -19.04
C LYS A 260 6.98 -10.48 -19.98
N GLY A 261 6.21 -11.47 -20.42
CA GLY A 261 6.71 -12.58 -21.24
C GLY A 261 7.12 -12.15 -22.67
N LEU A 262 6.39 -11.20 -23.25
CA LEU A 262 6.68 -10.67 -24.59
C LEU A 262 7.49 -9.37 -24.58
N THR A 263 7.94 -8.93 -23.40
CA THR A 263 8.75 -7.68 -23.26
C THR A 263 8.12 -6.46 -23.93
N LEU A 264 6.80 -6.30 -23.72
CA LEU A 264 6.03 -5.17 -24.26
C LEU A 264 6.13 -3.97 -23.31
N GLY A 265 7.05 -3.02 -23.56
CA GLY A 265 7.14 -1.81 -22.73
C GLY A 265 8.49 -1.14 -22.76
#